data_c19f5494ee6a06392fa9ae12105b567d
#
_entry.id   c19f5494ee6a06392fa9ae12105b567d
#
_cell.length_a   1.000
_cell.length_b   1.000
_cell.length_c   1.000
_cell.angle_alpha   90.00
_cell.angle_beta   90.00
_cell.angle_gamma   90.00
#
_symmetry.space_group_name_H-M   'P 1'
#
loop_
_entity.id
_entity.type
_entity.pdbx_description
1 polymer ?
#
loop_
_entity_poly.entity_id
_entity_poly.type
_entity_poly.pdbx_seq_one_letter_code
_entity_poly.pdbx_strand_id
1 'polypeptide(L)'
;MAIYLAGATASGKSALALRLAKRLGGEIISVDSMQVYRGLDIGTAKPSAAEQSEVRHHLIDVAGLDEPFDAAQFVRLAKRAEAAVQSRDARPIFCGGTGLYFRALFDGLGESPPGDESLRSVLEAAPFDELLDELKAKDPAAFESLDRKNRRRVVRAVEVIRLTGQPYSSQRTGWGAPGQAPSNLFCITREPDDLAKRIHARVDSMFERGLVAETEHLAKRGLRENRTACQALGYRQVLEHLDGEFGLAETIELVKARTRQFAKRQRTWFRNQMECQPFECAAGELADGCCERLLGMLG
;
A
#
# COMPACT_ATOMS: atom_id res chain seq x y z
N MET A 1 19.79 11.53 -6.69
CA MET A 1 19.06 11.50 -5.41
C MET A 1 17.61 11.10 -5.71
N ALA A 2 17.02 10.11 -4.97
CA ALA A 2 15.66 9.64 -5.20
C ALA A 2 14.61 10.68 -4.75
N ILE A 3 13.39 10.66 -5.30
CA ILE A 3 12.25 11.48 -4.88
C ILE A 3 11.16 10.54 -4.36
N TYR A 4 10.46 10.92 -3.29
CA TYR A 4 9.42 10.09 -2.69
C TYR A 4 8.08 10.83 -2.65
N LEU A 5 7.06 10.26 -3.30
CA LEU A 5 5.70 10.79 -3.37
C LEU A 5 4.75 9.87 -2.62
N ALA A 6 4.47 10.21 -1.38
CA ALA A 6 3.51 9.51 -0.55
C ALA A 6 2.15 10.21 -0.58
N GLY A 7 1.08 9.51 -0.24
CA GLY A 7 -0.24 10.15 -0.11
C GLY A 7 -1.41 9.18 -0.29
N ALA A 8 -2.61 9.70 -0.01
CA ALA A 8 -3.83 8.91 -0.11
C ALA A 8 -4.14 8.50 -1.55
N THR A 9 -4.96 7.46 -1.69
CA THR A 9 -5.56 7.14 -3.00
C THR A 9 -6.35 8.34 -3.54
N ALA A 10 -6.39 8.51 -4.85
CA ALA A 10 -7.02 9.64 -5.57
C ALA A 10 -6.41 11.03 -5.31
N SER A 11 -5.30 11.17 -4.56
CA SER A 11 -4.65 12.47 -4.34
C SER A 11 -4.01 13.09 -5.60
N GLY A 12 -3.79 12.30 -6.67
CA GLY A 12 -3.12 12.77 -7.88
C GLY A 12 -1.63 12.41 -7.96
N LYS A 13 -1.08 11.75 -6.94
CA LYS A 13 0.36 11.41 -6.86
C LYS A 13 0.90 10.67 -8.08
N SER A 14 0.14 9.72 -8.67
CA SER A 14 0.62 8.94 -9.83
C SER A 14 0.76 9.80 -11.07
N ALA A 15 -0.20 10.69 -11.35
CA ALA A 15 -0.11 11.64 -12.45
C ALA A 15 1.07 12.62 -12.24
N LEU A 16 1.27 13.10 -11.00
CA LEU A 16 2.41 13.94 -10.65
C LEU A 16 3.73 13.20 -10.84
N ALA A 17 3.83 11.93 -10.38
CA ALA A 17 5.01 11.09 -10.56
C ALA A 17 5.37 10.92 -12.05
N LEU A 18 4.37 10.69 -12.89
CA LEU A 18 4.56 10.55 -14.34
C LEU A 18 5.13 11.84 -14.96
N ARG A 19 4.59 13.02 -14.59
CA ARG A 19 5.10 14.32 -15.06
C ARG A 19 6.52 14.58 -14.60
N LEU A 20 6.81 14.34 -13.32
CA LEU A 20 8.16 14.48 -12.77
C LEU A 20 9.16 13.56 -13.47
N ALA A 21 8.78 12.29 -13.68
CA ALA A 21 9.64 11.33 -14.35
C ALA A 21 10.01 11.78 -15.78
N LYS A 22 9.04 12.28 -16.53
CA LYS A 22 9.28 12.84 -17.88
C LYS A 22 10.21 14.05 -17.85
N ARG A 23 10.04 14.94 -16.87
CA ARG A 23 10.82 16.19 -16.77
C ARG A 23 12.25 15.94 -16.27
N LEU A 24 12.46 14.93 -15.44
CA LEU A 24 13.73 14.66 -14.78
C LEU A 24 14.50 13.47 -15.38
N GLY A 25 14.02 12.86 -16.46
CA GLY A 25 14.61 11.62 -16.98
C GLY A 25 14.57 10.50 -15.95
N GLY A 26 13.47 10.39 -15.18
CA GLY A 26 13.34 9.46 -14.09
C GLY A 26 12.53 8.21 -14.44
N GLU A 27 12.55 7.22 -13.54
CA GLU A 27 11.73 6.01 -13.59
C GLU A 27 10.94 5.88 -12.28
N ILE A 28 9.72 5.33 -12.35
CA ILE A 28 8.81 5.24 -11.21
C ILE A 28 8.96 3.87 -10.52
N ILE A 29 9.08 3.89 -9.20
CA ILE A 29 9.07 2.69 -8.35
C ILE A 29 7.77 2.71 -7.54
N SER A 30 6.85 1.79 -7.85
CA SER A 30 5.55 1.72 -7.18
C SER A 30 5.70 1.29 -5.72
N VAL A 31 5.10 2.06 -4.80
CA VAL A 31 5.02 1.76 -3.36
C VAL A 31 3.57 1.43 -3.01
N ASP A 32 3.05 0.37 -3.65
CA ASP A 32 1.68 -0.09 -3.50
C ASP A 32 1.64 -1.62 -3.31
N SER A 33 0.95 -2.06 -2.26
CA SER A 33 0.89 -3.47 -1.90
C SER A 33 -0.05 -4.32 -2.77
N MET A 34 -0.82 -3.69 -3.66
CA MET A 34 -1.77 -4.38 -4.53
C MET A 34 -1.37 -4.34 -6.00
N GLN A 35 -0.70 -3.28 -6.47
CA GLN A 35 -0.20 -3.19 -7.84
C GLN A 35 0.91 -4.21 -8.16
N VAL A 36 1.47 -4.84 -7.15
CA VAL A 36 2.47 -5.91 -7.29
C VAL A 36 1.88 -7.18 -7.90
N TYR A 37 0.59 -7.43 -7.74
CA TYR A 37 -0.06 -8.64 -8.24
C TYR A 37 -0.46 -8.52 -9.71
N ARG A 38 -0.11 -9.52 -10.52
CA ARG A 38 -0.50 -9.63 -11.93
C ARG A 38 -2.01 -9.72 -12.07
N GLY A 39 -2.56 -8.89 -12.96
CA GLY A 39 -3.98 -8.89 -13.31
C GLY A 39 -4.87 -8.08 -12.37
N LEU A 40 -4.40 -7.59 -11.22
CA LEU A 40 -5.12 -6.62 -10.41
C LEU A 40 -4.92 -5.22 -11.02
N ASP A 41 -5.59 -4.90 -12.11
CA ASP A 41 -5.29 -3.71 -12.92
C ASP A 41 -6.26 -2.58 -12.66
N ILE A 42 -7.55 -2.82 -12.87
CA ILE A 42 -8.58 -1.78 -12.77
C ILE A 42 -8.75 -1.33 -11.32
N GLY A 43 -8.98 -2.26 -10.39
CA GLY A 43 -9.29 -1.94 -9.00
C GLY A 43 -8.11 -1.33 -8.24
N THR A 44 -6.87 -1.56 -8.66
CA THR A 44 -5.67 -0.93 -8.08
C THR A 44 -5.30 0.39 -8.76
N ALA A 45 -6.02 0.77 -9.82
CA ALA A 45 -5.67 1.89 -10.71
C ALA A 45 -4.20 1.80 -11.16
N LYS A 46 -3.79 0.61 -11.61
CA LYS A 46 -2.45 0.37 -12.16
C LYS A 46 -2.19 1.28 -13.35
N PRO A 47 -0.98 1.80 -13.56
CA PRO A 47 -0.63 2.57 -14.74
C PRO A 47 -0.98 1.80 -16.01
N SER A 48 -1.60 2.49 -16.97
CA SER A 48 -1.93 1.92 -18.28
C SER A 48 -0.68 1.53 -19.07
N ALA A 49 -0.83 0.65 -20.05
CA ALA A 49 0.28 0.28 -20.95
C ALA A 49 0.89 1.52 -21.64
N ALA A 50 0.06 2.52 -21.99
CA ALA A 50 0.52 3.79 -22.54
C ALA A 50 1.41 4.55 -21.57
N GLU A 51 0.99 4.72 -20.31
CA GLU A 51 1.78 5.37 -19.26
C GLU A 51 3.09 4.61 -18.97
N GLN A 52 3.06 3.28 -18.97
CA GLN A 52 4.23 2.44 -18.78
C GLN A 52 5.19 2.49 -19.98
N SER A 53 4.71 2.73 -21.20
CA SER A 53 5.56 2.93 -22.37
C SER A 53 6.24 4.31 -22.38
N GLU A 54 5.60 5.32 -21.80
CA GLU A 54 6.15 6.67 -21.68
C GLU A 54 7.23 6.79 -20.60
N VAL A 55 7.01 6.10 -19.47
CA VAL A 55 7.93 6.08 -18.32
C VAL A 55 7.99 4.67 -17.78
N ARG A 56 9.20 4.16 -17.58
CA ARG A 56 9.38 2.85 -16.99
C ARG A 56 8.88 2.82 -15.55
N HIS A 57 8.08 1.79 -15.23
CA HIS A 57 7.57 1.52 -13.89
C HIS A 57 8.17 0.22 -13.36
N HIS A 58 8.50 0.23 -12.07
CA HIS A 58 9.02 -0.92 -11.33
C HIS A 58 8.06 -1.33 -10.23
N LEU A 59 8.14 -2.58 -9.79
CA LEU A 59 7.30 -3.18 -8.75
C LEU A 59 5.80 -3.20 -9.11
N ILE A 60 5.52 -3.32 -10.39
CA ILE A 60 4.21 -3.61 -10.95
C ILE A 60 4.26 -5.01 -11.53
N ASP A 61 3.23 -5.84 -11.31
CA ASP A 61 3.12 -7.21 -11.85
C ASP A 61 4.29 -8.14 -11.49
N VAL A 62 4.86 -7.98 -10.30
CA VAL A 62 6.03 -8.75 -9.84
C VAL A 62 5.67 -10.03 -9.10
N ALA A 63 4.40 -10.24 -8.72
CA ALA A 63 3.92 -11.42 -8.01
C ALA A 63 2.71 -12.04 -8.70
N GLY A 64 2.59 -13.37 -8.66
CA GLY A 64 1.38 -14.11 -9.02
C GLY A 64 0.35 -14.11 -7.88
N LEU A 65 -0.87 -14.58 -8.18
CA LEU A 65 -1.90 -14.75 -7.14
C LEU A 65 -1.62 -15.96 -6.23
N ASP A 66 -0.79 -16.87 -6.67
CA ASP A 66 -0.28 -18.03 -5.92
C ASP A 66 0.94 -17.72 -5.05
N GLU A 67 1.49 -16.51 -5.19
CA GLU A 67 2.68 -16.07 -4.48
C GLU A 67 2.32 -15.13 -3.31
N PRO A 68 2.84 -15.36 -2.09
CA PRO A 68 2.74 -14.38 -1.03
C PRO A 68 3.64 -13.18 -1.34
N PHE A 69 3.20 -11.98 -1.00
CA PHE A 69 4.00 -10.77 -1.13
C PHE A 69 3.96 -9.95 0.16
N ASP A 70 5.12 -9.66 0.72
CA ASP A 70 5.27 -8.98 1.99
C ASP A 70 6.19 -7.74 1.93
N ALA A 71 6.33 -7.06 3.05
CA ALA A 71 7.17 -5.87 3.15
C ALA A 71 8.67 -6.16 2.97
N ALA A 72 9.14 -7.36 3.32
CA ALA A 72 10.54 -7.74 3.14
C ALA A 72 10.87 -7.94 1.66
N GLN A 73 9.99 -8.62 0.93
CA GLN A 73 10.11 -8.76 -0.52
C GLN A 73 10.04 -7.40 -1.21
N PHE A 74 9.11 -6.53 -0.77
CA PHE A 74 9.04 -5.16 -1.27
C PHE A 74 10.37 -4.44 -1.12
N VAL A 75 10.94 -4.36 0.10
CA VAL A 75 12.20 -3.64 0.35
C VAL A 75 13.34 -4.18 -0.50
N ARG A 76 13.46 -5.51 -0.61
CA ARG A 76 14.50 -6.14 -1.44
C ARG A 76 14.37 -5.76 -2.91
N LEU A 77 13.14 -5.83 -3.46
CA LEU A 77 12.90 -5.48 -4.86
C LEU A 77 13.02 -3.97 -5.11
N ALA A 78 12.58 -3.14 -4.17
CA ALA A 78 12.67 -1.68 -4.25
C ALA A 78 14.13 -1.21 -4.30
N LYS A 79 14.99 -1.75 -3.43
CA LYS A 79 16.44 -1.45 -3.44
C LYS A 79 17.11 -1.91 -4.74
N ARG A 80 16.74 -3.08 -5.27
CA ARG A 80 17.24 -3.55 -6.57
C ARG A 80 16.79 -2.64 -7.72
N ALA A 81 15.52 -2.23 -7.72
CA ALA A 81 14.98 -1.32 -8.72
C ALA A 81 15.69 0.04 -8.65
N GLU A 82 15.88 0.60 -7.44
CA GLU A 82 16.60 1.86 -7.24
C GLU A 82 18.02 1.80 -7.80
N ALA A 83 18.80 0.76 -7.46
CA ALA A 83 20.13 0.56 -7.99
C ALA A 83 20.16 0.44 -9.52
N ALA A 84 19.19 -0.30 -10.09
CA ALA A 84 19.06 -0.44 -11.53
C ALA A 84 18.67 0.86 -12.24
N VAL A 85 17.85 1.71 -11.63
CA VAL A 85 17.49 3.04 -12.14
C VAL A 85 18.76 3.94 -12.13
N GLN A 86 19.47 3.96 -11.01
CA GLN A 86 20.69 4.78 -10.84
C GLN A 86 21.81 4.34 -11.80
N SER A 87 21.94 3.05 -12.10
CA SER A 87 22.95 2.55 -13.06
C SER A 87 22.70 3.00 -14.51
N ARG A 88 21.51 3.55 -14.80
CA ARG A 88 21.14 4.15 -16.09
C ARG A 88 21.17 5.68 -16.07
N ASP A 89 21.75 6.28 -15.03
CA ASP A 89 21.75 7.73 -14.78
C ASP A 89 20.33 8.33 -14.71
N ALA A 90 19.30 7.49 -14.50
CA ALA A 90 17.94 7.93 -14.33
C ALA A 90 17.62 8.25 -12.85
N ARG A 91 16.63 9.09 -12.62
CA ARG A 91 16.22 9.48 -11.27
C ARG A 91 15.15 8.53 -10.72
N PRO A 92 15.37 7.85 -9.58
CA PRO A 92 14.34 7.03 -8.94
C PRO A 92 13.24 7.92 -8.35
N ILE A 93 11.97 7.62 -8.66
CA ILE A 93 10.79 8.30 -8.12
C ILE A 93 9.89 7.25 -7.47
N PHE A 94 9.93 7.17 -6.15
CA PHE A 94 9.05 6.29 -5.38
C PHE A 94 7.68 6.90 -5.25
N CYS A 95 6.63 6.19 -5.67
CA CYS A 95 5.28 6.72 -5.66
C CYS A 95 4.27 5.70 -5.12
N GLY A 96 3.56 6.04 -4.04
CA GLY A 96 2.54 5.14 -3.54
C GLY A 96 1.78 5.58 -2.30
N GLY A 97 0.92 4.67 -1.81
CA GLY A 97 0.05 4.91 -0.66
C GLY A 97 0.23 3.92 0.48
N THR A 98 1.14 2.95 0.36
CA THR A 98 1.38 1.93 1.38
C THR A 98 2.40 2.44 2.39
N GLY A 99 1.93 3.09 3.46
CA GLY A 99 2.79 3.70 4.47
C GLY A 99 3.75 2.70 5.11
N LEU A 100 3.29 1.46 5.37
CA LEU A 100 4.14 0.39 5.88
C LEU A 100 5.38 0.16 4.99
N TYR A 101 5.22 0.24 3.66
CA TYR A 101 6.31 0.01 2.73
C TYR A 101 7.32 1.16 2.74
N PHE A 102 6.85 2.41 2.82
CA PHE A 102 7.75 3.55 3.03
C PHE A 102 8.53 3.41 4.33
N ARG A 103 7.85 3.06 5.41
CA ARG A 103 8.50 2.86 6.70
C ARG A 103 9.54 1.74 6.64
N ALA A 104 9.18 0.60 6.06
CA ALA A 104 10.09 -0.52 5.90
C ALA A 104 11.31 -0.17 5.03
N LEU A 105 11.13 0.70 4.04
CA LEU A 105 12.21 1.17 3.16
C LEU A 105 13.20 2.07 3.91
N PHE A 106 12.72 2.95 4.79
CA PHE A 106 13.54 3.93 5.50
C PHE A 106 14.11 3.38 6.81
N ASP A 107 13.28 2.74 7.62
CA ASP A 107 13.65 2.29 8.98
C ASP A 107 14.09 0.81 9.00
N GLY A 108 13.87 0.08 7.90
CA GLY A 108 14.00 -1.38 7.89
C GLY A 108 12.80 -2.10 8.49
N LEU A 109 12.90 -3.40 8.64
CA LEU A 109 11.82 -4.26 9.16
C LEU A 109 12.05 -4.77 10.60
N GLY A 110 13.15 -4.35 11.22
CA GLY A 110 13.59 -4.92 12.50
C GLY A 110 14.15 -6.34 12.33
N GLU A 111 14.39 -7.03 13.43
CA GLU A 111 14.99 -8.37 13.46
C GLU A 111 13.95 -9.51 13.50
N SER A 112 12.66 -9.17 13.33
CA SER A 112 11.61 -10.20 13.35
C SER A 112 11.79 -11.21 12.22
N PRO A 113 11.71 -12.52 12.51
CA PRO A 113 11.91 -13.57 11.51
C PRO A 113 10.85 -13.48 10.41
N PRO A 114 11.11 -14.05 9.23
CA PRO A 114 10.08 -14.22 8.21
C PRO A 114 8.88 -14.99 8.77
N GLY A 115 7.71 -14.80 8.20
CA GLY A 115 6.51 -15.54 8.61
C GLY A 115 6.64 -17.03 8.25
N ASP A 116 6.13 -17.89 9.13
CA ASP A 116 5.96 -19.32 8.87
C ASP A 116 4.48 -19.58 8.52
N GLU A 117 4.23 -20.04 7.31
CA GLU A 117 2.86 -20.21 6.81
C GLU A 117 2.10 -21.34 7.54
N SER A 118 2.81 -22.40 7.93
CA SER A 118 2.23 -23.53 8.67
C SER A 118 1.79 -23.09 10.05
N LEU A 119 2.69 -22.43 10.78
CA LEU A 119 2.38 -21.89 12.10
C LEU A 119 1.28 -20.84 12.04
N ARG A 120 1.32 -19.95 11.05
CA ARG A 120 0.31 -18.91 10.87
C ARG A 120 -1.08 -19.48 10.62
N SER A 121 -1.17 -20.54 9.82
CA SER A 121 -2.45 -21.22 9.58
C SER A 121 -3.05 -21.80 10.86
N VAL A 122 -2.22 -22.41 11.71
CA VAL A 122 -2.64 -22.90 13.04
C VAL A 122 -3.11 -21.75 13.93
N LEU A 123 -2.37 -20.64 13.97
CA LEU A 123 -2.73 -19.47 14.78
C LEU A 123 -4.00 -18.77 14.29
N GLU A 124 -4.23 -18.72 12.99
CA GLU A 124 -5.45 -18.15 12.43
C GLU A 124 -6.69 -19.00 12.72
N ALA A 125 -6.54 -20.30 12.88
CA ALA A 125 -7.63 -21.21 13.27
C ALA A 125 -7.88 -21.24 14.79
N ALA A 126 -6.91 -20.82 15.61
CA ALA A 126 -7.02 -20.84 17.07
C ALA A 126 -8.06 -19.83 17.59
N PRO A 127 -8.70 -20.08 18.74
CA PRO A 127 -9.57 -19.11 19.40
C PRO A 127 -8.83 -17.80 19.67
N PHE A 128 -9.47 -16.67 19.36
CA PHE A 128 -8.80 -15.37 19.42
C PHE A 128 -8.42 -14.97 20.85
N ASP A 129 -9.26 -15.33 21.81
CA ASP A 129 -9.02 -15.03 23.23
C ASP A 129 -7.76 -15.76 23.75
N GLU A 130 -7.52 -17.00 23.33
CA GLU A 130 -6.31 -17.75 23.68
C GLU A 130 -5.04 -17.06 23.15
N LEU A 131 -5.10 -16.49 21.93
CA LEU A 131 -3.98 -15.72 21.37
C LEU A 131 -3.73 -14.42 22.15
N LEU A 132 -4.80 -13.77 22.61
CA LEU A 132 -4.69 -12.58 23.44
C LEU A 132 -4.11 -12.89 24.81
N ASP A 133 -4.51 -13.99 25.44
CA ASP A 133 -3.98 -14.44 26.73
C ASP A 133 -2.50 -14.84 26.60
N GLU A 134 -2.13 -15.57 25.54
CA GLU A 134 -0.73 -15.90 25.28
C GLU A 134 0.12 -14.64 25.06
N LEU A 135 -0.36 -13.69 24.26
CA LEU A 135 0.33 -12.42 24.02
C LEU A 135 0.50 -11.64 25.34
N LYS A 136 -0.55 -11.55 26.16
CA LYS A 136 -0.52 -10.88 27.45
C LYS A 136 0.49 -11.50 28.41
N ALA A 137 0.55 -12.82 28.44
CA ALA A 137 1.46 -13.55 29.33
C ALA A 137 2.93 -13.45 28.89
N LYS A 138 3.20 -13.54 27.57
CA LYS A 138 4.56 -13.60 27.03
C LYS A 138 5.14 -12.25 26.63
N ASP A 139 4.30 -11.25 26.34
CA ASP A 139 4.72 -9.91 25.95
C ASP A 139 3.67 -8.85 26.36
N PRO A 140 3.62 -8.49 27.65
CA PRO A 140 2.69 -7.46 28.14
C PRO A 140 2.86 -6.11 27.43
N ALA A 141 4.08 -5.73 27.04
CA ALA A 141 4.34 -4.47 26.35
C ALA A 141 3.72 -4.46 24.94
N ALA A 142 3.81 -5.54 24.19
CA ALA A 142 3.10 -5.67 22.92
C ALA A 142 1.58 -5.71 23.12
N PHE A 143 1.09 -6.40 24.14
CA PHE A 143 -0.34 -6.48 24.46
C PHE A 143 -0.96 -5.11 24.72
N GLU A 144 -0.27 -4.21 25.41
CA GLU A 144 -0.76 -2.84 25.67
C GLU A 144 -0.64 -1.91 24.44
N SER A 145 0.39 -2.09 23.60
CA SER A 145 0.66 -1.18 22.49
C SER A 145 -0.03 -1.57 21.17
N LEU A 146 -0.40 -2.84 21.01
CA LEU A 146 -1.04 -3.33 19.79
C LEU A 146 -2.57 -3.04 19.78
N ASP A 147 -3.09 -2.81 18.56
CA ASP A 147 -4.53 -2.86 18.35
C ASP A 147 -5.03 -4.31 18.51
N ARG A 148 -5.53 -4.61 19.70
CA ARG A 148 -6.03 -5.93 20.09
C ARG A 148 -7.29 -6.37 19.33
N LYS A 149 -7.96 -5.49 18.61
CA LYS A 149 -9.07 -5.83 17.71
C LYS A 149 -8.56 -6.33 16.35
N ASN A 150 -7.30 -6.10 16.06
CA ASN A 150 -6.69 -6.52 14.80
C ASN A 150 -6.08 -7.91 14.92
N ARG A 151 -6.87 -8.95 14.59
CA ARG A 151 -6.45 -10.35 14.65
C ARG A 151 -5.10 -10.59 13.95
N ARG A 152 -4.88 -10.00 12.77
CA ARG A 152 -3.63 -10.18 12.02
C ARG A 152 -2.40 -9.70 12.80
N ARG A 153 -2.52 -8.59 13.54
CA ARG A 153 -1.41 -8.08 14.37
C ARG A 153 -1.16 -8.97 15.57
N VAL A 154 -2.20 -9.47 16.22
CA VAL A 154 -2.09 -10.39 17.34
C VAL A 154 -1.48 -11.72 16.88
N VAL A 155 -1.99 -12.31 15.81
CA VAL A 155 -1.43 -13.52 15.19
C VAL A 155 0.06 -13.33 14.88
N ARG A 156 0.45 -12.21 14.25
CA ARG A 156 1.87 -11.95 13.95
C ARG A 156 2.73 -11.83 15.19
N ALA A 157 2.25 -11.17 16.23
CA ALA A 157 3.01 -11.06 17.48
C ALA A 157 3.23 -12.43 18.14
N VAL A 158 2.18 -13.24 18.23
CA VAL A 158 2.27 -14.60 18.78
C VAL A 158 3.13 -15.51 17.89
N GLU A 159 3.03 -15.40 16.55
CA GLU A 159 3.89 -16.12 15.61
C GLU A 159 5.37 -15.84 15.88
N VAL A 160 5.74 -14.57 15.99
CA VAL A 160 7.14 -14.16 16.28
C VAL A 160 7.60 -14.71 17.64
N ILE A 161 6.77 -14.61 18.66
CA ILE A 161 7.09 -15.16 19.99
C ILE A 161 7.31 -16.67 19.92
N ARG A 162 6.46 -17.41 19.22
CA ARG A 162 6.60 -18.87 19.08
C ARG A 162 7.82 -19.28 18.25
N LEU A 163 8.17 -18.51 17.22
CA LEU A 163 9.33 -18.79 16.36
C LEU A 163 10.66 -18.48 17.05
N THR A 164 10.71 -17.46 17.90
CA THR A 164 11.98 -16.95 18.46
C THR A 164 12.16 -17.23 19.94
N GLY A 165 11.08 -17.52 20.66
CA GLY A 165 11.07 -17.59 22.12
C GLY A 165 11.25 -16.23 22.81
N GLN A 166 11.31 -15.13 22.05
CA GLN A 166 11.54 -13.77 22.56
C GLN A 166 10.28 -12.91 22.42
N PRO A 167 10.08 -11.89 23.28
CA PRO A 167 8.99 -10.95 23.13
C PRO A 167 9.00 -10.27 21.74
N TYR A 168 7.83 -10.13 21.13
CA TYR A 168 7.66 -9.42 19.86
C TYR A 168 8.08 -7.95 19.96
N SER A 169 7.79 -7.31 21.09
CA SER A 169 8.14 -5.91 21.36
C SER A 169 9.65 -5.67 21.32
N SER A 170 10.46 -6.62 21.78
CA SER A 170 11.92 -6.50 21.78
C SER A 170 12.54 -6.58 20.37
N GLN A 171 11.84 -7.21 19.41
CA GLN A 171 12.32 -7.38 18.04
C GLN A 171 11.88 -6.25 17.09
N ARG A 172 11.11 -5.30 17.62
CA ARG A 172 10.67 -4.10 16.88
C ARG A 172 11.59 -2.89 17.11
N THR A 173 12.84 -3.12 17.46
CA THR A 173 13.84 -2.05 17.63
C THR A 173 13.92 -1.21 16.34
N GLY A 174 13.71 0.10 16.45
CA GLY A 174 13.65 1.04 15.32
C GLY A 174 12.22 1.44 14.90
N TRP A 175 11.17 0.69 15.25
CA TRP A 175 9.79 1.00 14.86
C TRP A 175 9.06 1.97 15.82
N GLY A 176 9.67 2.39 16.89
CA GLY A 176 9.06 3.24 17.92
C GLY A 176 9.37 4.73 17.82
N ALA A 177 10.50 5.08 17.24
CA ALA A 177 10.85 6.48 16.94
C ALA A 177 10.48 6.79 15.49
N PRO A 178 10.01 8.01 15.14
CA PRO A 178 9.93 8.44 13.76
C PRO A 178 11.34 8.34 13.17
N GLY A 179 11.54 7.47 12.18
CA GLY A 179 12.79 7.44 11.44
C GLY A 179 12.99 8.80 10.75
N GLN A 180 14.22 9.21 10.56
CA GLN A 180 14.50 10.40 9.78
C GLN A 180 14.07 10.13 8.33
N ALA A 181 12.88 10.59 7.99
CA ALA A 181 12.41 10.52 6.61
C ALA A 181 13.34 11.38 5.72
N PRO A 182 13.60 10.95 4.49
CA PRO A 182 14.38 11.74 3.56
C PRO A 182 13.76 13.13 3.36
N SER A 183 14.59 14.17 3.28
CA SER A 183 14.14 15.56 3.07
C SER A 183 13.34 15.77 1.77
N ASN A 184 13.41 14.85 0.84
CA ASN A 184 12.71 14.81 -0.44
C ASN A 184 11.51 13.82 -0.44
N LEU A 185 10.95 13.54 0.74
CA LEU A 185 9.68 12.84 0.90
C LEU A 185 8.54 13.88 0.97
N PHE A 186 7.67 13.84 -0.03
CA PHE A 186 6.50 14.72 -0.14
C PHE A 186 5.21 13.94 0.12
N CYS A 187 4.37 14.45 1.02
CA CYS A 187 3.05 13.91 1.26
C CYS A 187 2.02 14.68 0.45
N ILE A 188 1.54 14.08 -0.64
CA ILE A 188 0.58 14.70 -1.55
C ILE A 188 -0.80 14.71 -0.90
N THR A 189 -1.31 15.90 -0.65
CA THR A 189 -2.61 16.14 0.00
C THR A 189 -3.57 16.87 -0.94
N ARG A 190 -4.85 16.78 -0.61
CA ARG A 190 -5.93 17.52 -1.24
C ARG A 190 -6.97 17.86 -0.19
N GLU A 191 -7.71 18.89 -0.48
CA GLU A 191 -8.89 19.28 0.28
C GLU A 191 -9.87 18.08 0.34
N PRO A 192 -10.53 17.82 1.51
CA PRO A 192 -11.35 16.62 1.71
C PRO A 192 -12.49 16.44 0.71
N ASP A 193 -13.18 17.50 0.32
CA ASP A 193 -14.33 17.44 -0.59
C ASP A 193 -13.87 17.17 -2.04
N ASP A 194 -12.74 17.77 -2.47
CA ASP A 194 -12.15 17.46 -3.77
C ASP A 194 -11.69 16.00 -3.82
N LEU A 195 -11.03 15.52 -2.76
CA LEU A 195 -10.62 14.13 -2.67
C LEU A 195 -11.81 13.17 -2.74
N ALA A 196 -12.92 13.49 -2.06
CA ALA A 196 -14.14 12.68 -2.09
C ALA A 196 -14.75 12.60 -3.49
N LYS A 197 -14.85 13.73 -4.21
CA LYS A 197 -15.32 13.78 -5.60
C LYS A 197 -14.44 12.93 -6.52
N ARG A 198 -13.14 13.03 -6.39
CA ARG A 198 -12.16 12.24 -7.17
C ARG A 198 -12.25 10.74 -6.86
N ILE A 199 -12.49 10.37 -5.61
CA ILE A 199 -12.72 8.97 -5.23
C ILE A 199 -13.97 8.44 -5.91
N HIS A 200 -15.09 9.18 -5.87
CA HIS A 200 -16.34 8.76 -6.51
C HIS A 200 -16.15 8.56 -8.01
N ALA A 201 -15.64 9.58 -8.71
CA ALA A 201 -15.39 9.49 -10.16
C ALA A 201 -14.45 8.32 -10.52
N ARG A 202 -13.42 8.08 -9.71
CA ARG A 202 -12.51 6.93 -9.91
C ARG A 202 -13.23 5.60 -9.77
N VAL A 203 -14.05 5.44 -8.74
CA VAL A 203 -14.79 4.19 -8.51
C VAL A 203 -15.79 3.96 -9.65
N ASP A 204 -16.56 4.97 -10.05
CA ASP A 204 -17.47 4.86 -11.17
C ASP A 204 -16.73 4.41 -12.44
N SER A 205 -15.61 5.05 -12.76
CA SER A 205 -14.76 4.66 -13.90
C SER A 205 -14.20 3.23 -13.78
N MET A 206 -13.89 2.72 -12.58
CA MET A 206 -13.46 1.33 -12.40
C MET A 206 -14.55 0.34 -12.79
N PHE A 207 -15.80 0.58 -12.39
CA PHE A 207 -16.92 -0.28 -12.75
C PHE A 207 -17.26 -0.19 -14.23
N GLU A 208 -17.25 1.02 -14.82
CA GLU A 208 -17.42 1.23 -16.26
C GLU A 208 -16.37 0.51 -17.11
N ARG A 209 -15.12 0.45 -16.61
CA ARG A 209 -14.01 -0.25 -17.27
C ARG A 209 -14.03 -1.75 -17.08
N GLY A 210 -14.99 -2.30 -16.32
CA GLY A 210 -15.19 -3.74 -16.17
C GLY A 210 -14.53 -4.36 -14.93
N LEU A 211 -14.46 -3.66 -13.81
CA LEU A 211 -13.94 -4.21 -12.55
C LEU A 211 -14.62 -5.53 -12.15
N VAL A 212 -15.93 -5.68 -12.43
CA VAL A 212 -16.65 -6.93 -12.13
C VAL A 212 -16.09 -8.09 -12.96
N ALA A 213 -15.96 -7.91 -14.27
CA ALA A 213 -15.44 -8.93 -15.17
C ALA A 213 -13.96 -9.29 -14.86
N GLU A 214 -13.14 -8.29 -14.53
CA GLU A 214 -11.76 -8.51 -14.09
C GLU A 214 -11.73 -9.35 -12.81
N THR A 215 -12.56 -9.02 -11.82
CA THR A 215 -12.63 -9.75 -10.55
C THR A 215 -13.12 -11.19 -10.74
N GLU A 216 -14.15 -11.39 -11.56
CA GLU A 216 -14.66 -12.73 -11.89
C GLU A 216 -13.58 -13.60 -12.56
N HIS A 217 -12.83 -13.02 -13.50
CA HIS A 217 -11.72 -13.69 -14.14
C HIS A 217 -10.63 -14.10 -13.15
N LEU A 218 -10.26 -13.18 -12.26
CA LEU A 218 -9.23 -13.42 -11.24
C LEU A 218 -9.69 -14.41 -10.15
N ALA A 219 -10.98 -14.42 -9.81
CA ALA A 219 -11.54 -15.39 -8.87
C ALA A 219 -11.34 -16.83 -9.34
N LYS A 220 -11.39 -17.08 -10.67
CA LYS A 220 -11.12 -18.39 -11.29
C LYS A 220 -9.63 -18.73 -11.34
N ARG A 221 -8.74 -17.78 -10.98
CA ARG A 221 -7.27 -17.89 -11.09
C ARG A 221 -6.54 -17.74 -9.75
N GLY A 222 -7.24 -17.92 -8.65
CA GLY A 222 -6.62 -17.94 -7.32
C GLY A 222 -6.75 -16.65 -6.51
N LEU A 223 -7.56 -15.66 -6.94
CA LEU A 223 -7.75 -14.44 -6.17
C LEU A 223 -8.36 -14.74 -4.79
N ARG A 224 -9.30 -15.67 -4.70
CA ARG A 224 -9.98 -16.02 -3.44
C ARG A 224 -9.03 -16.67 -2.44
N GLU A 225 -8.09 -17.43 -2.92
CA GLU A 225 -7.10 -18.19 -2.14
C GLU A 225 -5.95 -17.29 -1.67
N ASN A 226 -5.66 -16.20 -2.39
CA ASN A 226 -4.63 -15.26 -1.98
C ASN A 226 -5.12 -14.36 -0.84
N ARG A 227 -4.65 -14.63 0.38
CA ARG A 227 -5.05 -13.95 1.63
C ARG A 227 -4.87 -12.43 1.62
N THR A 228 -3.98 -11.91 0.78
CA THR A 228 -3.68 -10.47 0.69
C THR A 228 -4.42 -9.84 -0.47
N ALA A 229 -4.31 -10.40 -1.66
CA ALA A 229 -4.91 -9.86 -2.88
C ALA A 229 -6.46 -9.85 -2.81
N CYS A 230 -7.09 -10.88 -2.23
CA CYS A 230 -8.56 -10.93 -2.04
C CYS A 230 -9.09 -9.80 -1.14
N GLN A 231 -8.24 -9.17 -0.33
CA GLN A 231 -8.61 -8.02 0.51
C GLN A 231 -8.43 -6.68 -0.20
N ALA A 232 -7.95 -6.68 -1.45
CA ALA A 232 -7.79 -5.46 -2.22
C ALA A 232 -9.14 -4.76 -2.39
N LEU A 233 -9.12 -3.44 -2.17
CA LEU A 233 -10.30 -2.61 -2.18
C LEU A 233 -10.90 -2.59 -3.59
N GLY A 234 -12.20 -2.72 -3.71
CA GLY A 234 -12.89 -2.97 -4.96
C GLY A 234 -13.08 -4.47 -5.21
N TYR A 235 -12.01 -5.24 -5.28
CA TYR A 235 -12.08 -6.69 -5.53
C TYR A 235 -12.83 -7.43 -4.44
N ARG A 236 -12.53 -7.17 -3.17
CA ARG A 236 -13.25 -7.80 -2.07
C ARG A 236 -14.76 -7.59 -2.17
N GLN A 237 -15.21 -6.35 -2.40
CA GLN A 237 -16.62 -6.01 -2.48
C GLN A 237 -17.28 -6.63 -3.73
N VAL A 238 -16.53 -6.72 -4.83
CA VAL A 238 -17.03 -7.41 -6.03
C VAL A 238 -17.09 -8.92 -5.82
N LEU A 239 -16.18 -9.55 -5.07
CA LEU A 239 -16.29 -10.95 -4.69
C LEU A 239 -17.56 -11.20 -3.84
N GLU A 240 -17.86 -10.33 -2.88
CA GLU A 240 -19.08 -10.35 -2.07
C GLU A 240 -20.35 -10.20 -2.95
N HIS A 241 -20.29 -9.34 -4.00
CA HIS A 241 -21.35 -9.22 -5.01
C HIS A 241 -21.53 -10.50 -5.84
N LEU A 242 -20.43 -11.10 -6.31
CA LEU A 242 -20.48 -12.35 -7.08
C LEU A 242 -21.02 -13.53 -6.25
N ASP A 243 -20.86 -13.48 -4.93
CA ASP A 243 -21.45 -14.43 -3.98
C ASP A 243 -22.92 -14.14 -3.66
N GLY A 244 -23.49 -13.06 -4.21
CA GLY A 244 -24.90 -12.70 -4.06
C GLY A 244 -25.22 -11.92 -2.77
N GLU A 245 -24.21 -11.46 -2.01
CA GLU A 245 -24.42 -10.71 -0.77
C GLU A 245 -25.00 -9.32 -1.02
N PHE A 246 -24.60 -8.66 -2.12
CA PHE A 246 -25.00 -7.30 -2.46
C PHE A 246 -25.37 -7.15 -3.94
N GLY A 247 -26.34 -6.28 -4.24
CA GLY A 247 -26.62 -5.84 -5.60
C GLY A 247 -25.48 -4.96 -6.17
N LEU A 248 -25.38 -4.87 -7.51
CA LEU A 248 -24.30 -4.11 -8.15
C LEU A 248 -24.27 -2.64 -7.72
N ALA A 249 -25.44 -1.97 -7.68
CA ALA A 249 -25.52 -0.56 -7.26
C ALA A 249 -25.04 -0.37 -5.81
N GLU A 250 -25.43 -1.27 -4.92
CA GLU A 250 -25.01 -1.27 -3.53
C GLU A 250 -23.49 -1.52 -3.40
N THR A 251 -22.96 -2.44 -4.20
CA THR A 251 -21.52 -2.73 -4.26
C THR A 251 -20.72 -1.50 -4.67
N ILE A 252 -21.17 -0.74 -5.67
CA ILE A 252 -20.51 0.52 -6.10
C ILE A 252 -20.44 1.52 -4.94
N GLU A 253 -21.58 1.74 -4.26
CA GLU A 253 -21.62 2.68 -3.12
C GLU A 253 -20.75 2.18 -1.94
N LEU A 254 -20.73 0.88 -1.70
CA LEU A 254 -19.87 0.27 -0.68
C LEU A 254 -18.40 0.49 -1.00
N VAL A 255 -17.98 0.30 -2.26
CA VAL A 255 -16.60 0.57 -2.70
C VAL A 255 -16.24 2.04 -2.54
N LYS A 256 -17.13 2.99 -2.90
CA LYS A 256 -16.94 4.43 -2.67
C LYS A 256 -16.72 4.73 -1.18
N ALA A 257 -17.60 4.20 -0.32
CA ALA A 257 -17.52 4.42 1.12
C ALA A 257 -16.21 3.83 1.72
N ARG A 258 -15.87 2.61 1.37
CA ARG A 258 -14.63 1.95 1.83
C ARG A 258 -13.38 2.66 1.32
N THR A 259 -13.40 3.19 0.09
CA THR A 259 -12.28 3.94 -0.48
C THR A 259 -12.08 5.28 0.26
N ARG A 260 -13.16 5.99 0.61
CA ARG A 260 -13.06 7.20 1.46
C ARG A 260 -12.45 6.88 2.83
N GLN A 261 -12.91 5.79 3.48
CA GLN A 261 -12.35 5.35 4.76
C GLN A 261 -10.87 4.98 4.64
N PHE A 262 -10.48 4.31 3.55
CA PHE A 262 -9.09 3.96 3.29
C PHE A 262 -8.23 5.21 3.09
N ALA A 263 -8.67 6.16 2.28
CA ALA A 263 -7.98 7.43 2.07
C ALA A 263 -7.80 8.22 3.40
N LYS A 264 -8.84 8.24 4.26
CA LYS A 264 -8.75 8.83 5.60
C LYS A 264 -7.68 8.14 6.46
N ARG A 265 -7.64 6.79 6.45
CA ARG A 265 -6.62 6.03 7.20
C ARG A 265 -5.21 6.32 6.67
N GLN A 266 -5.01 6.40 5.34
CA GLN A 266 -3.72 6.76 4.76
C GLN A 266 -3.26 8.16 5.18
N ARG A 267 -4.14 9.17 5.10
CA ARG A 267 -3.83 10.55 5.56
C ARG A 267 -3.44 10.58 7.02
N THR A 268 -4.21 9.92 7.88
CA THR A 268 -3.91 9.84 9.32
C THR A 268 -2.58 9.13 9.56
N TRP A 269 -2.31 8.06 8.83
CA TRP A 269 -1.09 7.30 8.97
C TRP A 269 0.14 8.15 8.60
N PHE A 270 0.15 8.78 7.42
CA PHE A 270 1.28 9.63 7.01
C PHE A 270 1.50 10.79 7.96
N ARG A 271 0.43 11.44 8.39
CA ARG A 271 0.54 12.56 9.36
C ARG A 271 1.14 12.15 10.70
N ASN A 272 0.83 10.95 11.20
CA ASN A 272 1.17 10.55 12.57
C ASN A 272 2.42 9.66 12.64
N GLN A 273 2.82 9.03 11.54
CA GLN A 273 3.84 7.99 11.54
C GLN A 273 5.06 8.34 10.69
N MET A 274 5.07 9.49 10.02
CA MET A 274 6.15 9.84 9.10
C MET A 274 6.33 11.34 9.01
N GLU A 275 7.56 11.80 9.19
CA GLU A 275 7.92 13.19 8.91
C GLU A 275 8.06 13.36 7.40
N CYS A 276 7.08 13.99 6.77
CA CYS A 276 7.09 14.26 5.34
C CYS A 276 6.71 15.71 5.05
N GLN A 277 7.26 16.28 4.00
CA GLN A 277 6.90 17.62 3.56
C GLN A 277 5.47 17.60 2.99
N PRO A 278 4.52 18.36 3.56
CA PRO A 278 3.18 18.43 2.99
C PRO A 278 3.23 19.15 1.63
N PHE A 279 2.62 18.54 0.61
CA PHE A 279 2.44 19.15 -0.69
C PHE A 279 0.96 19.11 -1.06
N GLU A 280 0.32 20.26 -0.99
CA GLU A 280 -1.09 20.39 -1.31
C GLU A 280 -1.29 20.64 -2.82
N CYS A 281 -2.09 19.80 -3.46
CA CYS A 281 -2.59 20.04 -4.79
C CYS A 281 -3.97 20.72 -4.69
N ALA A 282 -4.11 21.91 -5.23
CA ALA A 282 -5.36 22.65 -5.18
C ALA A 282 -6.48 21.96 -5.98
N ALA A 283 -7.73 22.26 -5.64
CA ALA A 283 -8.89 21.79 -6.40
C ALA A 283 -8.80 22.29 -7.86
N GLY A 284 -9.00 21.39 -8.82
CA GLY A 284 -8.88 21.71 -10.26
C GLY A 284 -7.45 21.89 -10.79
N GLU A 285 -6.43 21.89 -9.90
CA GLU A 285 -5.04 21.98 -10.35
C GLU A 285 -4.62 20.73 -11.12
N LEU A 286 -4.06 20.94 -12.31
CA LEU A 286 -3.54 19.87 -13.16
C LEU A 286 -2.18 19.36 -12.66
N ALA A 287 -1.85 18.14 -13.07
CA ALA A 287 -0.57 17.52 -12.68
C ALA A 287 0.66 18.33 -13.15
N ASP A 288 0.55 19.07 -14.25
CA ASP A 288 1.65 19.91 -14.75
C ASP A 288 1.92 21.10 -13.82
N GLY A 289 0.89 21.80 -13.31
CA GLY A 289 1.07 22.87 -12.31
C GLY A 289 1.66 22.37 -11.01
N CYS A 290 1.16 21.22 -10.49
CA CYS A 290 1.75 20.56 -9.33
C CYS A 290 3.23 20.19 -9.60
N CYS A 291 3.57 19.73 -10.81
CA CYS A 291 4.92 19.34 -11.18
C CYS A 291 5.88 20.55 -11.14
N GLU A 292 5.51 21.67 -11.74
CA GLU A 292 6.34 22.90 -11.74
C GLU A 292 6.59 23.40 -10.31
N ARG A 293 5.56 23.43 -9.47
CA ARG A 293 5.73 23.82 -8.05
C ARG A 293 6.65 22.88 -7.29
N LEU A 294 6.50 21.57 -7.52
CA LEU A 294 7.36 20.59 -6.82
C LEU A 294 8.80 20.67 -7.31
N LEU A 295 9.04 20.91 -8.60
CA LEU A 295 10.38 21.12 -9.15
C LEU A 295 11.04 22.34 -8.50
N GLY A 296 10.32 23.42 -8.26
CA GLY A 296 10.83 24.59 -7.54
C GLY A 296 11.21 24.31 -6.07
N MET A 297 10.64 23.26 -5.45
CA MET A 297 11.02 22.83 -4.08
C MET A 297 12.23 21.88 -4.06
N LEU A 298 12.57 21.29 -5.19
CA LEU A 298 13.68 20.33 -5.33
C LEU A 298 15.00 21.01 -5.75
N GLY A 299 14.92 22.19 -6.31
CA GLY A 299 16.06 23.01 -6.77
C GLY A 299 16.54 23.92 -5.74
#